data_0d0546516146a16d1958a5865ced58e0
#
_entry.id   0d0546516146a16d1958a5865ced58e0
#
_cell.length_a   1.000
_cell.length_b   1.000
_cell.length_c   1.000
_cell.angle_alpha   90.00
_cell.angle_beta   90.00
_cell.angle_gamma   90.00
#
_symmetry.space_group_name_H-M   'P 1'
#
loop_
_entity.id
_entity.type
_entity.pdbx_description
1 polymer ?
#
loop_
_entity_poly.entity_id
_entity_poly.type
_entity_poly.pdbx_seq_one_letter_code
_entity_poly.pdbx_strand_id
1 'polypeptide(L)'
;MMVEDKILNFEKMGLGLFIHWGLYAHFAEGEWAQNILEVPNYSQAFTHFNPDPKKIRQWVTLAKQNGFKYIVLTAKHHDGFCLFDTKGISEFDSMHTPFKADVIKIFVDECHRQGIAPFLYFATYDWHNPKYTADL
;
A
#
# COMPACT_ATOMS: atom_id res chain seq x y z
N MET A 1 -2.56 12.02 -24.02
CA MET A 1 -3.81 12.14 -23.21
C MET A 1 -3.70 13.39 -22.37
N MET A 2 -4.61 14.31 -22.56
CA MET A 2 -4.69 15.55 -21.79
C MET A 2 -5.01 15.25 -20.31
N VAL A 3 -4.68 16.18 -19.40
CA VAL A 3 -5.00 16.00 -17.96
C VAL A 3 -6.51 15.87 -17.77
N GLU A 4 -7.28 16.67 -18.47
CA GLU A 4 -8.76 16.64 -18.49
C GLU A 4 -9.32 15.27 -18.89
N ASP A 5 -8.72 14.62 -19.90
CA ASP A 5 -9.15 13.27 -20.31
C ASP A 5 -8.95 12.23 -19.19
N LYS A 6 -7.85 12.37 -18.41
CA LYS A 6 -7.56 11.45 -17.28
C LYS A 6 -8.58 11.62 -16.16
N ILE A 7 -8.94 12.88 -15.85
CA ILE A 7 -9.95 13.20 -14.83
C ILE A 7 -11.31 12.66 -15.26
N LEU A 8 -11.74 12.95 -16.46
CA LEU A 8 -13.01 12.45 -17.01
C LEU A 8 -13.08 10.93 -17.05
N ASN A 9 -11.97 10.27 -17.36
CA ASN A 9 -11.90 8.81 -17.35
C ASN A 9 -12.01 8.26 -15.92
N PHE A 10 -11.38 8.90 -14.94
CA PHE A 10 -11.50 8.52 -13.53
C PHE A 10 -12.94 8.70 -13.03
N GLU A 11 -13.57 9.85 -13.30
CA GLU A 11 -14.96 10.12 -12.93
C GLU A 11 -15.94 9.08 -13.49
N LYS A 12 -15.71 8.61 -14.72
CA LYS A 12 -16.53 7.58 -15.38
C LYS A 12 -16.36 6.18 -14.77
N MET A 13 -15.31 5.93 -14.00
CA MET A 13 -15.11 4.62 -13.36
C MET A 13 -16.15 4.34 -12.27
N GLY A 14 -16.68 5.38 -11.62
CA GLY A 14 -17.71 5.25 -10.58
C GLY A 14 -17.16 4.63 -9.30
N LEU A 15 -17.52 3.39 -8.99
CA LEU A 15 -17.19 2.75 -7.72
C LEU A 15 -15.77 2.17 -7.71
N GLY A 16 -14.97 2.58 -6.74
CA GLY A 16 -13.64 2.05 -6.44
C GLY A 16 -13.52 1.48 -5.04
N LEU A 17 -12.53 0.62 -4.83
CA LEU A 17 -12.20 0.05 -3.54
C LEU A 17 -10.89 0.68 -3.05
N PHE A 18 -10.86 1.19 -1.81
CA PHE A 18 -9.64 1.63 -1.16
C PHE A 18 -9.21 0.60 -0.11
N ILE A 19 -8.01 0.05 -0.27
CA ILE A 19 -7.42 -0.91 0.65
C ILE A 19 -6.30 -0.22 1.42
N HIS A 20 -6.52 -0.01 2.73
CA HIS A 20 -5.49 0.39 3.68
C HIS A 20 -4.84 -0.86 4.23
N TRP A 21 -3.63 -1.16 3.78
CA TRP A 21 -2.89 -2.32 4.23
C TRP A 21 -1.39 -2.07 4.14
N GLY A 22 -0.67 -2.45 5.18
CA GLY A 22 0.76 -2.26 5.31
C GLY A 22 1.28 -2.93 6.58
N LEU A 23 2.42 -2.50 7.07
CA LEU A 23 3.03 -3.04 8.29
C LEU A 23 2.11 -2.92 9.51
N TYR A 24 1.38 -1.82 9.61
CA TYR A 24 0.40 -1.57 10.69
C TYR A 24 -0.71 -2.62 10.77
N ALA A 25 -1.02 -3.32 9.68
CA ALA A 25 -2.02 -4.39 9.69
C ALA A 25 -1.61 -5.59 10.58
N HIS A 26 -0.32 -5.72 10.91
CA HIS A 26 0.18 -6.71 11.85
C HIS A 26 -0.40 -6.53 13.26
N PHE A 27 -0.65 -5.29 13.64
CA PHE A 27 -1.13 -4.94 14.98
C PHE A 27 -2.66 -4.90 15.09
N ALA A 28 -3.37 -4.84 13.95
CA ALA A 28 -4.84 -4.73 13.88
C ALA A 28 -5.44 -3.51 14.62
N GLU A 29 -4.66 -2.44 14.81
CA GLU A 29 -5.02 -1.22 15.54
C GLU A 29 -5.14 0.02 14.62
N GLY A 30 -5.10 -0.20 13.30
CA GLY A 30 -5.17 0.84 12.29
C GLY A 30 -3.81 1.42 11.89
N GLU A 31 -3.83 2.26 10.86
CA GLU A 31 -2.63 2.81 10.24
C GLU A 31 -1.90 3.88 11.07
N TRP A 32 -2.55 4.37 12.13
CA TRP A 32 -1.98 5.31 13.08
C TRP A 32 -1.44 4.66 14.36
N ALA A 33 -1.45 3.32 14.45
CA ALA A 33 -1.07 2.57 15.65
C ALA A 33 0.30 2.97 16.20
N GLN A 34 1.28 3.20 15.33
CA GLN A 34 2.63 3.61 15.75
C GLN A 34 2.64 4.92 16.53
N ASN A 35 1.86 5.90 16.10
CA ASN A 35 1.88 7.26 16.66
C ASN A 35 0.86 7.44 17.79
N ILE A 36 -0.38 6.97 17.60
CA ILE A 36 -1.47 7.19 18.58
C ILE A 36 -1.37 6.23 19.76
N LEU A 37 -1.04 4.97 19.49
CA LEU A 37 -1.00 3.91 20.51
C LEU A 37 0.41 3.64 21.01
N GLU A 38 1.40 4.32 20.44
CA GLU A 38 2.83 4.16 20.81
C GLU A 38 3.24 2.69 20.89
N VAL A 39 2.77 1.87 19.91
CA VAL A 39 3.01 0.43 19.91
C VAL A 39 4.50 0.13 20.04
N PRO A 40 4.94 -0.55 21.09
CA PRO A 40 6.34 -0.84 21.31
C PRO A 40 6.94 -1.65 20.18
N ASN A 41 8.16 -1.31 19.78
CA ASN A 41 8.91 -2.06 18.76
C ASN A 41 8.18 -2.18 17.41
N TYR A 42 7.38 -1.20 17.03
CA TYR A 42 6.62 -1.20 15.78
C TYR A 42 7.48 -1.61 14.59
N SER A 43 8.67 -1.02 14.43
CA SER A 43 9.56 -1.32 13.31
C SER A 43 10.04 -2.78 13.27
N GLN A 44 9.99 -3.50 14.38
CA GLN A 44 10.38 -4.92 14.41
C GLN A 44 9.36 -5.81 13.70
N ALA A 45 8.10 -5.39 13.53
CA ALA A 45 7.10 -6.13 12.76
C ALA A 45 7.55 -6.40 11.31
N PHE A 46 8.40 -5.54 10.79
CA PHE A 46 9.05 -5.68 9.49
C PHE A 46 9.81 -7.03 9.36
N THR A 47 10.42 -7.53 10.43
CA THR A 47 11.15 -8.81 10.44
C THR A 47 10.23 -10.03 10.31
N HIS A 48 8.93 -9.84 10.48
CA HIS A 48 7.90 -10.87 10.35
C HIS A 48 6.99 -10.67 9.13
N PHE A 49 7.20 -9.60 8.37
CA PHE A 49 6.37 -9.29 7.21
C PHE A 49 6.58 -10.33 6.10
N ASN A 50 5.62 -11.23 5.97
CA ASN A 50 5.65 -12.32 4.99
C ASN A 50 4.24 -12.67 4.50
N PRO A 51 3.57 -11.79 3.74
CA PRO A 51 2.21 -12.03 3.27
C PRO A 51 2.16 -13.13 2.21
N ASP A 52 1.04 -13.84 2.16
CA ASP A 52 0.76 -14.77 1.06
C ASP A 52 0.39 -13.98 -0.22
N PRO A 53 1.17 -14.08 -1.30
CA PRO A 53 0.87 -13.37 -2.55
C PRO A 53 -0.47 -13.77 -3.17
N LYS A 54 -1.00 -14.95 -2.84
CA LYS A 54 -2.34 -15.37 -3.28
C LYS A 54 -3.42 -14.50 -2.65
N LYS A 55 -3.24 -14.05 -1.41
CA LYS A 55 -4.18 -13.15 -0.72
C LYS A 55 -4.22 -11.79 -1.41
N ILE A 56 -3.07 -11.26 -1.81
CA ILE A 56 -3.00 -9.99 -2.55
C ILE A 56 -3.79 -10.10 -3.86
N ARG A 57 -3.63 -11.20 -4.60
CA ARG A 57 -4.39 -11.46 -5.83
C ARG A 57 -5.88 -11.64 -5.58
N GLN A 58 -6.26 -12.23 -4.46
CA GLN A 58 -7.66 -12.40 -4.08
C GLN A 58 -8.40 -11.08 -3.87
N TRP A 59 -7.73 -10.03 -3.36
CA TRP A 59 -8.34 -8.69 -3.23
C TRP A 59 -8.83 -8.19 -4.59
N VAL A 60 -7.99 -8.32 -5.62
CA VAL A 60 -8.35 -7.90 -6.98
C VAL A 60 -9.51 -8.71 -7.53
N THR A 61 -9.49 -10.03 -7.31
CA THR A 61 -10.57 -10.92 -7.74
C THR A 61 -11.90 -10.55 -7.08
N LEU A 62 -11.90 -10.33 -5.77
CA LEU A 62 -13.09 -9.92 -5.03
C LEU A 62 -13.63 -8.57 -5.50
N ALA A 63 -12.74 -7.60 -5.70
CA ALA A 63 -13.14 -6.30 -6.22
C ALA A 63 -13.79 -6.43 -7.61
N LYS A 64 -13.19 -7.21 -8.51
CA LYS A 64 -13.75 -7.47 -9.85
C LYS A 64 -15.13 -8.11 -9.80
N GLN A 65 -15.29 -9.13 -8.97
CA GLN A 65 -16.55 -9.86 -8.81
C GLN A 65 -17.67 -8.99 -8.24
N ASN A 66 -17.32 -7.99 -7.43
CA ASN A 66 -18.27 -7.06 -6.83
C ASN A 66 -18.45 -5.75 -7.64
N GLY A 67 -17.96 -5.69 -8.87
CA GLY A 67 -18.23 -4.59 -9.79
C GLY A 67 -17.37 -3.34 -9.62
N PHE A 68 -16.37 -3.36 -8.75
CA PHE A 68 -15.41 -2.25 -8.62
C PHE A 68 -14.62 -2.07 -9.92
N LYS A 69 -14.36 -0.83 -10.29
CA LYS A 69 -13.66 -0.47 -11.52
C LYS A 69 -12.19 -0.14 -11.30
N TYR A 70 -11.86 0.27 -10.09
CA TYR A 70 -10.49 0.56 -9.68
C TYR A 70 -10.26 0.17 -8.23
N ILE A 71 -8.99 -0.02 -7.89
CA ILE A 71 -8.55 -0.26 -6.52
C ILE A 71 -7.42 0.71 -6.20
N VAL A 72 -7.49 1.35 -5.04
CA VAL A 72 -6.40 2.11 -4.45
C VAL A 72 -5.76 1.26 -3.36
N LEU A 73 -4.45 1.03 -3.43
CA LEU A 73 -3.67 0.37 -2.38
C LEU A 73 -2.67 1.36 -1.77
N THR A 74 -2.53 1.34 -0.46
CA THR A 74 -1.48 2.10 0.22
C THR A 74 -0.11 1.54 -0.13
N ALA A 75 0.64 2.24 -0.98
CA ALA A 75 2.01 1.85 -1.34
C ALA A 75 3.02 2.19 -0.23
N LYS A 76 2.80 3.30 0.46
CA LYS A 76 3.51 3.75 1.65
C LYS A 76 2.56 4.57 2.51
N HIS A 77 2.50 4.28 3.80
CA HIS A 77 1.77 5.09 4.77
C HIS A 77 2.74 5.90 5.65
N HIS A 78 2.23 6.60 6.67
CA HIS A 78 3.01 7.48 7.55
C HIS A 78 4.13 6.77 8.31
N ASP A 79 3.99 5.46 8.56
CA ASP A 79 5.01 4.62 9.20
C ASP A 79 6.33 4.51 8.41
N GLY A 80 6.32 4.94 7.14
CA GLY A 80 7.48 4.93 6.27
C GLY A 80 7.74 3.59 5.57
N PHE A 81 7.00 2.51 5.91
CA PHE A 81 7.21 1.21 5.29
C PHE A 81 6.72 1.21 3.84
N CYS A 82 7.61 0.86 2.92
CA CYS A 82 7.34 0.81 1.48
C CYS A 82 6.94 -0.60 1.06
N LEU A 83 5.74 -0.76 0.46
CA LEU A 83 5.28 -2.03 -0.09
C LEU A 83 5.87 -2.35 -1.48
N PHE A 84 6.85 -1.60 -1.94
CA PHE A 84 7.49 -1.70 -3.24
C PHE A 84 9.02 -1.70 -3.11
N ASP A 85 9.69 -2.13 -4.17
CA ASP A 85 11.14 -2.06 -4.29
C ASP A 85 11.61 -0.60 -4.42
N THR A 86 12.23 -0.08 -3.37
CA THR A 86 12.72 1.30 -3.32
C THR A 86 14.01 1.52 -4.13
N LYS A 87 14.57 0.47 -4.74
CA LYS A 87 15.82 0.53 -5.49
C LYS A 87 17.01 1.03 -4.67
N GLY A 88 17.03 0.69 -3.38
CA GLY A 88 18.11 1.05 -2.47
C GLY A 88 17.99 2.46 -1.83
N ILE A 89 16.85 3.14 -2.01
CA ILE A 89 16.60 4.42 -1.34
C ILE A 89 16.33 4.20 0.16
N SER A 90 15.66 3.09 0.51
CA SER A 90 15.38 2.70 1.89
C SER A 90 15.51 1.18 2.03
N GLU A 91 15.99 0.74 3.20
CA GLU A 91 15.93 -0.68 3.56
C GLU A 91 14.62 -1.04 4.27
N PHE A 92 13.78 -0.04 4.59
CA PHE A 92 12.48 -0.24 5.21
C PHE A 92 11.40 -0.47 4.15
N ASP A 93 11.56 -1.55 3.40
CA ASP A 93 10.66 -1.93 2.31
C ASP A 93 10.40 -3.45 2.27
N SER A 94 9.45 -3.87 1.45
CA SER A 94 9.04 -5.26 1.33
C SER A 94 10.12 -6.19 0.77
N MET A 95 11.12 -5.66 0.04
CA MET A 95 12.23 -6.43 -0.49
C MET A 95 13.20 -6.91 0.59
N HIS A 96 13.34 -6.14 1.68
CA HIS A 96 14.24 -6.42 2.81
C HIS A 96 13.58 -7.22 3.94
N THR A 97 12.32 -7.64 3.74
CA THR A 97 11.56 -8.50 4.67
C THR A 97 11.73 -9.99 4.32
N PRO A 98 11.23 -10.91 5.15
CA PRO A 98 11.14 -12.33 4.78
C PRO A 98 10.34 -12.60 3.50
N PHE A 99 9.45 -11.71 3.11
CA PHE A 99 8.66 -11.80 1.87
C PHE A 99 9.52 -11.63 0.60
N LYS A 100 10.55 -10.78 0.64
CA LYS A 100 11.54 -10.54 -0.43
C LYS A 100 10.94 -10.30 -1.82
N ALA A 101 9.79 -9.62 -1.88
CA ALA A 101 9.12 -9.32 -3.13
C ALA A 101 8.41 -7.97 -3.07
N ASP A 102 8.21 -7.37 -4.24
CA ASP A 102 7.49 -6.12 -4.42
C ASP A 102 5.97 -6.40 -4.42
N VAL A 103 5.31 -6.02 -3.32
CA VAL A 103 3.86 -6.16 -3.16
C VAL A 103 3.10 -5.35 -4.20
N ILE A 104 3.56 -4.12 -4.46
CA ILE A 104 2.90 -3.23 -5.42
C ILE A 104 2.98 -3.80 -6.83
N LYS A 105 4.11 -4.38 -7.20
CA LYS A 105 4.24 -5.06 -8.49
C LYS A 105 3.25 -6.22 -8.61
N ILE A 106 3.15 -7.07 -7.59
CA ILE A 106 2.19 -8.20 -7.58
C ILE A 106 0.75 -7.70 -7.73
N PHE A 107 0.39 -6.64 -7.00
CA PHE A 107 -0.93 -6.03 -7.03
C PHE A 107 -1.25 -5.43 -8.41
N VAL A 108 -0.35 -4.62 -8.97
CA VAL A 108 -0.52 -3.94 -10.26
C VAL A 108 -0.62 -4.96 -11.40
N ASP A 109 0.27 -5.95 -11.42
CA ASP A 109 0.25 -7.01 -12.44
C ASP A 109 -1.10 -7.75 -12.42
N GLU A 110 -1.62 -8.05 -11.23
CA GLU A 110 -2.91 -8.73 -11.09
C GLU A 110 -4.09 -7.83 -11.50
N CYS A 111 -4.05 -6.53 -11.15
CA CYS A 111 -5.04 -5.57 -11.61
C CYS A 111 -5.11 -5.50 -13.13
N HIS A 112 -3.97 -5.41 -13.79
CA HIS A 112 -3.90 -5.39 -15.26
C HIS A 112 -4.42 -6.70 -15.87
N ARG A 113 -4.03 -7.84 -15.29
CA ARG A 113 -4.51 -9.16 -15.73
C ARG A 113 -6.04 -9.30 -15.69
N GLN A 114 -6.67 -8.68 -14.69
CA GLN A 114 -8.13 -8.75 -14.50
C GLN A 114 -8.89 -7.56 -15.10
N GLY A 115 -8.21 -6.57 -15.68
CA GLY A 115 -8.83 -5.39 -16.27
C GLY A 115 -9.49 -4.48 -15.23
N ILE A 116 -8.84 -4.31 -14.07
CA ILE A 116 -9.16 -3.32 -13.05
C ILE A 116 -8.06 -2.24 -13.06
N ALA A 117 -8.43 -0.98 -12.89
CA ALA A 117 -7.45 0.10 -12.83
C ALA A 117 -6.77 0.15 -11.45
N PRO A 118 -5.43 0.00 -11.36
CA PRO A 118 -4.70 0.19 -10.10
C PRO A 118 -4.43 1.67 -9.85
N PHE A 119 -4.63 2.09 -8.60
CA PHE A 119 -4.19 3.37 -8.07
C PHE A 119 -3.37 3.14 -6.80
N LEU A 120 -2.50 4.08 -6.50
CA LEU A 120 -1.61 3.98 -5.34
C LEU A 120 -1.78 5.21 -4.45
N TYR A 121 -1.93 4.97 -3.16
CA TYR A 121 -1.81 6.01 -2.15
C TYR A 121 -0.37 6.04 -1.64
N PHE A 122 0.21 7.23 -1.61
CA PHE A 122 1.55 7.46 -1.10
C PHE A 122 1.53 8.63 -0.13
N ALA A 123 1.77 8.34 1.15
CA ALA A 123 1.87 9.36 2.17
C ALA A 123 3.20 10.12 2.08
N THR A 124 3.15 11.44 2.11
CA THR A 124 4.34 12.29 2.19
C THR A 124 4.94 12.31 3.60
N TYR A 125 4.11 12.08 4.63
CA TYR A 125 4.58 11.88 6.00
C TYR A 125 5.42 10.61 6.12
N ASP A 126 6.46 10.67 6.96
CA ASP A 126 7.38 9.55 7.13
C ASP A 126 7.96 9.54 8.55
N TRP A 127 7.30 8.85 9.45
CA TRP A 127 7.73 8.75 10.85
C TRP A 127 8.99 7.90 11.05
N HIS A 128 9.37 7.13 10.04
CA HIS A 128 10.60 6.36 10.05
C HIS A 128 11.84 7.21 9.73
N ASN A 129 11.64 8.33 9.02
CA ASN A 129 12.74 9.21 8.65
C ASN A 129 13.14 10.10 9.85
N PRO A 130 14.37 9.98 10.38
CA PRO A 130 14.80 10.76 11.54
C PRO A 130 14.91 12.28 11.28
N LYS A 131 14.88 12.70 10.02
CA LYS A 131 14.86 14.11 9.63
C LYS A 131 13.45 14.66 9.48
N TYR A 132 12.44 13.81 9.57
CA TYR A 132 11.06 14.22 9.49
C TYR A 132 10.62 14.75 10.86
N THR A 133 10.54 16.05 10.99
CA THR A 133 9.93 16.74 12.14
C THR A 133 8.55 17.21 11.71
N ALA A 134 7.52 16.44 12.01
CA ALA A 134 6.17 16.97 11.95
C ALA A 134 5.94 17.77 13.23
N ASP A 135 5.91 19.07 13.14
CA ASP A 135 5.22 19.88 14.13
C ASP A 135 3.73 19.60 13.95
N LEU A 136 3.20 18.66 14.74
CA LEU A 136 1.78 18.37 14.85
C LEU A 136 1.12 19.31 15.82
#